data_675632e67fa1343aa4fed16476165b83
#
_entry.id   675632e67fa1343aa4fed16476165b83
#
_cell.length_a   1.000
_cell.length_b   1.000
_cell.length_c   1.000
_cell.angle_alpha   90.00
_cell.angle_beta   90.00
_cell.angle_gamma   90.00
#
_symmetry.space_group_name_H-M   'P 1'
#
loop_
_entity.id
_entity.type
_entity.pdbx_description
1 polymer ?
#
loop_
_entity_poly.entity_id
_entity_poly.type
_entity_poly.pdbx_seq_one_letter_code
_entity_poly.pdbx_strand_id
1 'polypeptide(L)'
;MKTSQILMATALLAALAAPLAHAASTVVLKENFNNVGSLANWVQANRSSPAGQGWFQGNADIFAAQTGPAGSYIGANYLSAALGSGSIDNWLITPELTLGGATHLSFFTRTLTTPGYNDTLEVRYSAGSGTDASGFSTLLGTIGGASAYPGSWQEFTAHLMQTAATGRFAFRYIGDASVANYIGIDNLTVSVTAVPEPAAWLMLALGLAALPLLRRAQSNR
;
A
#
# COMPACT_ATOMS: atom_id res chain seq x y z
N MET A 1 17.22 46.11 -35.95
CA MET A 1 17.83 45.26 -34.94
C MET A 1 17.02 45.16 -33.60
N LYS A 2 15.99 45.97 -33.35
CA LYS A 2 15.20 45.93 -32.05
C LYS A 2 14.07 44.90 -32.04
N THR A 3 13.54 44.49 -33.17
CA THR A 3 12.43 43.54 -33.27
C THR A 3 12.84 42.06 -33.01
N SER A 4 14.08 41.70 -33.28
CA SER A 4 14.60 40.32 -33.09
C SER A 4 14.85 39.97 -31.61
N GLN A 5 15.12 40.93 -30.76
CA GLN A 5 15.38 40.72 -29.35
C GLN A 5 14.07 40.56 -28.53
N ILE A 6 12.98 41.17 -28.98
CA ILE A 6 11.66 41.07 -28.33
C ILE A 6 11.07 39.68 -28.60
N LEU A 7 11.24 39.09 -29.76
CA LEU A 7 10.81 37.72 -30.07
C LEU A 7 11.56 36.64 -29.26
N MET A 8 12.83 36.86 -28.93
CA MET A 8 13.58 35.95 -28.07
C MET A 8 13.13 35.97 -26.60
N ALA A 9 12.79 37.14 -26.07
CA ALA A 9 12.34 37.27 -24.69
C ALA A 9 10.96 36.63 -24.47
N THR A 10 10.06 36.71 -25.45
CA THR A 10 8.73 36.09 -25.39
C THR A 10 8.77 34.57 -25.49
N ALA A 11 9.69 33.98 -26.26
CA ALA A 11 9.83 32.54 -26.35
C ALA A 11 10.40 31.92 -25.03
N LEU A 12 11.27 32.64 -24.33
CA LEU A 12 11.80 32.18 -23.03
C LEU A 12 10.75 32.27 -21.90
N LEU A 13 9.87 33.27 -21.90
CA LEU A 13 8.80 33.39 -20.92
C LEU A 13 7.70 32.35 -21.10
N ALA A 14 7.41 31.91 -22.32
CA ALA A 14 6.41 30.88 -22.59
C ALA A 14 6.83 29.49 -22.08
N ALA A 15 8.14 29.22 -22.01
CA ALA A 15 8.68 27.94 -21.48
C ALA A 15 8.56 27.83 -19.95
N LEU A 16 8.43 28.94 -19.23
CA LEU A 16 8.27 28.96 -17.76
C LEU A 16 6.82 28.73 -17.31
N ALA A 17 5.86 28.74 -18.22
CA ALA A 17 4.44 28.55 -17.94
C ALA A 17 3.94 27.12 -18.25
N ALA A 18 4.82 26.12 -18.35
CA ALA A 18 4.39 24.74 -18.49
C ALA A 18 3.59 24.32 -17.26
N PRO A 19 2.35 23.84 -17.41
CA PRO A 19 1.56 23.38 -16.28
C PRO A 19 2.30 22.24 -15.58
N LEU A 20 2.43 22.31 -14.28
CA LEU A 20 2.89 21.19 -13.46
C LEU A 20 1.90 20.05 -13.68
N ALA A 21 2.29 19.02 -14.40
CA ALA A 21 1.49 17.83 -14.55
C ALA A 21 1.31 17.18 -13.17
N HIS A 22 0.10 17.25 -12.61
CA HIS A 22 -0.25 16.49 -11.42
C HIS A 22 -0.35 15.02 -11.84
N ALA A 23 0.48 14.17 -11.22
CA ALA A 23 0.37 12.73 -11.42
C ALA A 23 -0.96 12.22 -10.85
N ALA A 24 -1.74 11.54 -11.69
CA ALA A 24 -2.99 10.93 -11.26
C ALA A 24 -2.69 9.70 -10.38
N SER A 25 -3.46 9.55 -9.30
CA SER A 25 -3.43 8.34 -8.48
C SER A 25 -4.31 7.26 -9.12
N THR A 26 -3.78 6.05 -9.24
CA THR A 26 -4.49 4.88 -9.78
C THR A 26 -4.66 3.84 -8.68
N VAL A 27 -5.89 3.34 -8.49
CA VAL A 27 -6.17 2.22 -7.58
C VAL A 27 -5.72 0.93 -8.27
N VAL A 28 -4.78 0.21 -7.63
CA VAL A 28 -4.21 -1.05 -8.13
C VAL A 28 -4.74 -2.28 -7.38
N LEU A 29 -5.33 -2.08 -6.20
CA LEU A 29 -6.06 -3.11 -5.45
C LEU A 29 -7.19 -2.44 -4.68
N LYS A 30 -8.38 -3.06 -4.74
CA LYS A 30 -9.50 -2.75 -3.85
C LYS A 30 -10.16 -4.07 -3.46
N GLU A 31 -10.29 -4.33 -2.15
CA GLU A 31 -10.88 -5.56 -1.63
C GLU A 31 -11.75 -5.25 -0.42
N ASN A 32 -13.01 -5.64 -0.49
CA ASN A 32 -14.01 -5.46 0.57
C ASN A 32 -14.35 -6.79 1.27
N PHE A 33 -13.61 -7.85 0.97
CA PHE A 33 -13.74 -9.19 1.57
C PHE A 33 -15.17 -9.75 1.62
N ASN A 34 -15.95 -9.46 0.59
CA ASN A 34 -17.33 -9.95 0.48
C ASN A 34 -17.41 -11.48 0.47
N ASN A 35 -16.40 -12.15 -0.08
CA ASN A 35 -16.27 -13.58 -0.11
C ASN A 35 -14.79 -13.99 0.00
N VAL A 36 -14.36 -14.31 1.20
CA VAL A 36 -12.97 -14.70 1.51
C VAL A 36 -12.59 -16.03 0.82
N GLY A 37 -13.55 -16.91 0.58
CA GLY A 37 -13.32 -18.19 -0.13
C GLY A 37 -12.96 -18.02 -1.62
N SER A 38 -13.18 -16.85 -2.21
CA SER A 38 -12.92 -16.57 -3.64
C SER A 38 -11.83 -15.53 -3.87
N LEU A 39 -10.96 -15.27 -2.90
CA LEU A 39 -9.85 -14.32 -3.02
C LEU A 39 -8.82 -14.80 -4.05
N ALA A 40 -8.91 -14.29 -5.28
CA ALA A 40 -8.04 -14.69 -6.36
C ALA A 40 -6.61 -14.19 -6.16
N ASN A 41 -5.62 -15.10 -6.26
CA ASN A 41 -4.18 -14.81 -6.15
C ASN A 41 -3.72 -14.26 -4.78
N TRP A 42 -4.58 -14.27 -3.77
CA TRP A 42 -4.17 -14.07 -2.40
C TRP A 42 -3.52 -15.34 -1.85
N VAL A 43 -2.60 -15.19 -0.91
CA VAL A 43 -1.94 -16.31 -0.23
C VAL A 43 -2.19 -16.20 1.27
N GLN A 44 -2.64 -17.31 1.85
CA GLN A 44 -2.72 -17.48 3.29
C GLN A 44 -1.65 -18.49 3.74
N ALA A 45 -0.87 -18.15 4.75
CA ALA A 45 0.15 -19.01 5.33
C ALA A 45 0.09 -18.93 6.86
N ASN A 46 -0.41 -19.99 7.49
CA ASN A 46 -0.42 -20.08 8.93
C ASN A 46 0.85 -20.80 9.43
N ARG A 47 1.74 -20.04 10.06
CA ARG A 47 3.02 -20.49 10.65
C ARG A 47 2.96 -20.53 12.18
N SER A 48 1.76 -20.43 12.75
CA SER A 48 1.54 -20.53 14.20
C SER A 48 2.02 -21.86 14.74
N SER A 49 2.35 -21.91 16.01
CA SER A 49 2.83 -23.13 16.66
C SER A 49 2.03 -23.44 17.93
N PRO A 50 1.22 -24.53 17.91
CA PRO A 50 0.86 -25.37 16.76
C PRO A 50 -0.03 -24.63 15.76
N ALA A 51 0.09 -24.95 14.46
CA ALA A 51 -0.74 -24.31 13.42
C ALA A 51 -2.20 -24.72 13.54
N GLY A 52 -3.09 -23.73 13.51
CA GLY A 52 -4.55 -23.87 13.57
C GLY A 52 -5.24 -23.27 12.37
N GLN A 53 -6.26 -22.42 12.60
CA GLN A 53 -7.09 -21.80 11.57
C GLN A 53 -6.35 -20.69 10.84
N GLY A 54 -6.46 -20.63 9.52
CA GLY A 54 -6.03 -19.48 8.70
C GLY A 54 -7.00 -18.29 8.84
N TRP A 55 -6.86 -17.30 7.98
CA TRP A 55 -7.82 -16.20 7.84
C TRP A 55 -9.14 -16.71 7.26
N PHE A 56 -10.26 -16.15 7.70
CA PHE A 56 -11.61 -16.64 7.39
C PHE A 56 -12.60 -15.49 7.16
N GLN A 57 -13.80 -15.84 6.62
CA GLN A 57 -14.90 -14.89 6.45
C GLN A 57 -15.35 -14.31 7.79
N GLY A 58 -15.58 -13.00 7.84
CA GLY A 58 -16.03 -12.30 9.01
C GLY A 58 -17.31 -12.88 9.62
N ASN A 59 -17.41 -12.87 10.95
CA ASN A 59 -18.59 -13.32 11.70
C ASN A 59 -19.42 -12.12 12.17
N ALA A 60 -20.60 -11.97 11.57
CA ALA A 60 -21.53 -10.88 11.89
C ALA A 60 -22.06 -10.91 13.33
N ASP A 61 -22.04 -12.07 13.99
CA ASP A 61 -22.45 -12.20 15.41
C ASP A 61 -21.42 -11.61 16.37
N ILE A 62 -20.16 -11.45 15.93
CA ILE A 62 -19.10 -10.81 16.71
C ILE A 62 -19.14 -9.29 16.49
N PHE A 63 -19.09 -8.85 15.23
CA PHE A 63 -19.34 -7.47 14.83
C PHE A 63 -19.64 -7.39 13.33
N ALA A 64 -20.41 -6.38 12.93
CA ALA A 64 -20.69 -6.11 11.53
C ALA A 64 -19.45 -5.55 10.81
N ALA A 65 -19.39 -5.77 9.48
CA ALA A 65 -18.42 -5.18 8.57
C ALA A 65 -18.39 -3.65 8.69
N GLN A 66 -17.30 -3.04 8.24
CA GLN A 66 -17.19 -1.59 8.17
C GLN A 66 -18.16 -1.02 7.12
N THR A 67 -18.27 -1.71 5.97
CA THR A 67 -19.30 -1.42 4.96
C THR A 67 -19.80 -2.71 4.31
N GLY A 68 -20.97 -2.65 3.67
CA GLY A 68 -21.57 -3.77 2.96
C GLY A 68 -22.34 -4.74 3.87
N PRO A 69 -22.56 -5.99 3.42
CA PRO A 69 -23.18 -7.03 4.21
C PRO A 69 -22.43 -7.30 5.52
N ALA A 70 -23.14 -7.64 6.59
CA ALA A 70 -22.58 -7.69 7.95
C ALA A 70 -21.33 -8.59 8.11
N GLY A 71 -21.20 -9.66 7.33
CA GLY A 71 -20.03 -10.55 7.36
C GLY A 71 -18.96 -10.22 6.32
N SER A 72 -19.07 -9.10 5.57
CA SER A 72 -18.17 -8.73 4.49
C SER A 72 -16.86 -8.13 5.01
N TYR A 73 -16.08 -8.91 5.74
CA TYR A 73 -14.72 -8.60 6.16
C TYR A 73 -13.92 -9.89 6.32
N ILE A 74 -12.62 -9.82 6.38
CA ILE A 74 -11.75 -10.97 6.69
C ILE A 74 -11.34 -10.91 8.15
N GLY A 75 -11.41 -12.06 8.84
CA GLY A 75 -11.08 -12.20 10.25
C GLY A 75 -9.92 -13.15 10.52
N ALA A 76 -9.26 -12.95 11.65
CA ALA A 76 -8.36 -13.91 12.28
C ALA A 76 -8.62 -13.89 13.81
N ASN A 77 -8.29 -14.98 14.50
CA ASN A 77 -8.50 -15.07 15.94
C ASN A 77 -7.44 -15.94 16.62
N TYR A 78 -7.55 -16.08 17.93
CA TYR A 78 -6.67 -16.89 18.77
C TYR A 78 -6.54 -18.35 18.30
N LEU A 79 -7.52 -18.90 17.58
CA LEU A 79 -7.46 -20.26 17.00
C LEU A 79 -6.52 -20.32 15.78
N SER A 80 -5.87 -19.24 15.39
CA SER A 80 -4.73 -19.28 14.49
C SER A 80 -3.61 -20.17 15.03
N ALA A 81 -3.44 -20.22 16.36
CA ALA A 81 -2.74 -21.34 17.01
C ALA A 81 -3.77 -22.40 17.45
N ALA A 82 -3.49 -23.65 17.15
CA ALA A 82 -4.42 -24.75 17.44
C ALA A 82 -4.79 -24.82 18.93
N LEU A 83 -6.06 -25.07 19.21
CA LEU A 83 -6.62 -25.13 20.55
C LEU A 83 -6.53 -23.79 21.33
N GLY A 84 -6.22 -22.68 20.67
CA GLY A 84 -6.06 -21.38 21.31
C GLY A 84 -4.87 -21.29 22.27
N SER A 85 -3.81 -22.02 22.00
CA SER A 85 -2.62 -22.07 22.83
C SER A 85 -1.34 -22.07 21.97
N GLY A 86 -0.32 -21.34 22.42
CA GLY A 86 0.96 -21.23 21.73
C GLY A 86 1.11 -19.91 20.96
N SER A 87 2.03 -19.86 20.02
CA SER A 87 2.35 -18.62 19.30
C SER A 87 1.58 -18.50 18.00
N ILE A 88 0.98 -17.34 17.78
CA ILE A 88 0.33 -16.97 16.53
C ILE A 88 1.36 -16.38 15.57
N ASP A 89 1.34 -16.84 14.30
CA ASP A 89 2.07 -16.30 13.16
C ASP A 89 1.28 -16.59 11.88
N ASN A 90 0.18 -15.85 11.68
CA ASN A 90 -0.80 -16.10 10.61
C ASN A 90 -0.76 -14.97 9.58
N TRP A 91 -0.44 -15.31 8.34
CA TRP A 91 -0.17 -14.40 7.24
C TRP A 91 -1.30 -14.38 6.21
N LEU A 92 -1.68 -13.17 5.79
CA LEU A 92 -2.53 -12.90 4.64
C LEU A 92 -1.73 -12.01 3.68
N ILE A 93 -1.46 -12.50 2.46
CA ILE A 93 -0.58 -11.83 1.50
C ILE A 93 -1.41 -11.45 0.27
N THR A 94 -1.29 -10.22 -0.18
CA THR A 94 -2.02 -9.70 -1.35
C THR A 94 -1.58 -10.40 -2.65
N PRO A 95 -2.37 -10.30 -3.73
CA PRO A 95 -1.86 -10.53 -5.07
C PRO A 95 -0.61 -9.69 -5.34
N GLU A 96 0.16 -10.07 -6.37
CA GLU A 96 1.22 -9.23 -6.89
C GLU A 96 0.60 -7.96 -7.50
N LEU A 97 1.14 -6.80 -7.12
CA LEU A 97 0.65 -5.50 -7.55
C LEU A 97 1.71 -4.81 -8.40
N THR A 98 1.26 -4.15 -9.46
CA THR A 98 2.11 -3.23 -10.23
C THR A 98 2.22 -1.93 -9.43
N LEU A 99 3.42 -1.61 -9.01
CA LEU A 99 3.79 -0.44 -8.23
C LEU A 99 4.73 0.44 -9.09
N GLY A 100 5.51 1.29 -8.52
CA GLY A 100 6.45 2.12 -9.26
C GLY A 100 6.15 3.60 -9.10
N GLY A 101 6.13 4.04 -7.84
CA GLY A 101 5.86 5.42 -7.47
C GLY A 101 5.49 5.56 -6.01
N ALA A 102 4.85 6.68 -5.68
CA ALA A 102 4.29 6.89 -4.37
C ALA A 102 3.07 5.96 -4.19
N THR A 103 3.22 4.97 -3.33
CA THR A 103 2.18 3.98 -3.04
C THR A 103 1.52 4.32 -1.71
N HIS A 104 0.20 4.32 -1.70
CA HIS A 104 -0.64 4.51 -0.54
C HIS A 104 -1.47 3.25 -0.30
N LEU A 105 -1.34 2.68 0.90
CA LEU A 105 -2.15 1.58 1.41
C LEU A 105 -3.11 2.14 2.47
N SER A 106 -4.38 1.78 2.42
CA SER A 106 -5.33 2.00 3.51
C SER A 106 -6.24 0.79 3.70
N PHE A 107 -6.70 0.55 4.92
CA PHE A 107 -7.71 -0.43 5.29
C PHE A 107 -8.30 -0.10 6.65
N PHE A 108 -9.47 -0.64 6.94
CA PHE A 108 -10.08 -0.55 8.27
C PHE A 108 -9.80 -1.83 9.05
N THR A 109 -9.59 -1.67 10.38
CA THR A 109 -9.40 -2.81 11.28
C THR A 109 -10.03 -2.54 12.64
N ARG A 110 -10.42 -3.61 13.32
CA ARG A 110 -10.92 -3.59 14.70
C ARG A 110 -10.71 -4.93 15.37
N THR A 111 -10.80 -4.95 16.70
CA THR A 111 -10.92 -6.17 17.51
C THR A 111 -12.27 -6.27 18.23
N LEU A 112 -12.59 -7.46 18.74
CA LEU A 112 -13.55 -7.64 19.81
C LEU A 112 -12.89 -7.29 21.14
N THR A 113 -13.21 -6.12 21.69
CA THR A 113 -12.60 -5.67 22.96
C THR A 113 -13.04 -6.56 24.12
N THR A 114 -12.08 -7.22 24.75
CA THR A 114 -12.28 -8.05 25.95
C THR A 114 -11.18 -7.73 26.96
N PRO A 115 -11.52 -7.42 28.22
CA PRO A 115 -10.50 -7.15 29.24
C PRO A 115 -9.49 -8.29 29.38
N GLY A 116 -8.19 -7.97 29.42
CA GLY A 116 -7.11 -8.97 29.55
C GLY A 116 -6.62 -9.54 28.21
N TYR A 117 -7.28 -9.20 27.09
CA TYR A 117 -6.86 -9.62 25.74
C TYR A 117 -6.33 -8.43 24.94
N ASN A 118 -5.31 -8.69 24.13
CA ASN A 118 -4.80 -7.69 23.19
C ASN A 118 -4.24 -8.38 21.94
N ASP A 119 -4.67 -7.92 20.81
CA ASP A 119 -4.26 -8.44 19.50
C ASP A 119 -3.05 -7.68 18.96
N THR A 120 -2.34 -8.27 18.00
CA THR A 120 -1.24 -7.60 17.29
C THR A 120 -1.29 -7.95 15.83
N LEU A 121 -1.35 -6.92 14.99
CA LEU A 121 -1.29 -7.00 13.53
C LEU A 121 -0.10 -6.19 13.02
N GLU A 122 0.80 -6.85 12.30
CA GLU A 122 1.85 -6.18 11.53
C GLU A 122 1.42 -6.03 10.08
N VAL A 123 1.70 -4.86 9.51
CA VAL A 123 1.56 -4.58 8.07
C VAL A 123 2.94 -4.56 7.47
N ARG A 124 3.18 -5.43 6.48
CA ARG A 124 4.51 -5.64 5.90
C ARG A 124 4.48 -5.52 4.38
N TYR A 125 5.66 -5.30 3.80
CA TYR A 125 5.85 -5.19 2.35
C TYR A 125 7.07 -6.02 1.90
N SER A 126 6.92 -6.58 0.70
CA SER A 126 8.01 -7.25 -0.04
C SER A 126 8.00 -6.77 -1.49
N ALA A 127 9.17 -6.44 -2.03
CA ALA A 127 9.34 -6.16 -3.46
C ALA A 127 9.31 -7.47 -4.28
N GLY A 128 8.78 -7.39 -5.51
CA GLY A 128 8.68 -8.52 -6.42
C GLY A 128 7.50 -9.44 -6.15
N SER A 129 7.54 -10.65 -6.72
CA SER A 129 6.41 -11.60 -6.77
C SER A 129 6.42 -12.66 -5.67
N GLY A 130 7.46 -12.70 -4.83
CA GLY A 130 7.64 -13.73 -3.80
C GLY A 130 6.52 -13.73 -2.76
N THR A 131 6.17 -14.93 -2.27
CA THR A 131 5.15 -15.13 -1.23
C THR A 131 5.72 -15.74 0.06
N ASP A 132 7.03 -15.98 0.10
CA ASP A 132 7.67 -16.45 1.32
C ASP A 132 7.72 -15.33 2.38
N ALA A 133 7.31 -15.66 3.60
CA ALA A 133 7.28 -14.71 4.73
C ALA A 133 8.62 -14.03 5.00
N SER A 134 9.75 -14.71 4.73
CA SER A 134 11.10 -14.13 4.87
C SER A 134 11.35 -12.94 3.96
N GLY A 135 10.64 -12.85 2.82
CA GLY A 135 10.73 -11.73 1.88
C GLY A 135 10.07 -10.44 2.37
N PHE A 136 9.13 -10.54 3.34
CA PHE A 136 8.40 -9.39 3.87
C PHE A 136 9.16 -8.68 4.99
N SER A 137 10.38 -8.24 4.69
CA SER A 137 11.30 -7.61 5.66
C SER A 137 10.93 -6.18 6.03
N THR A 138 10.22 -5.45 5.16
CA THR A 138 9.82 -4.07 5.41
C THR A 138 8.56 -4.02 6.28
N LEU A 139 8.69 -3.57 7.52
CA LEU A 139 7.57 -3.29 8.42
C LEU A 139 7.02 -1.89 8.13
N LEU A 140 5.74 -1.80 7.77
CA LEU A 140 5.05 -0.52 7.52
C LEU A 140 4.36 0.02 8.76
N GLY A 141 3.96 -0.86 9.67
CA GLY A 141 3.38 -0.49 10.95
C GLY A 141 2.90 -1.69 11.74
N THR A 142 2.64 -1.44 13.02
CA THR A 142 2.07 -2.40 13.97
C THR A 142 0.83 -1.79 14.60
N ILE A 143 -0.25 -2.55 14.69
CA ILE A 143 -1.50 -2.19 15.33
C ILE A 143 -1.69 -3.12 16.52
N GLY A 144 -1.98 -2.56 17.70
CA GLY A 144 -2.03 -3.34 18.93
C GLY A 144 -0.65 -3.64 19.52
N GLY A 145 -0.48 -4.76 20.21
CA GLY A 145 0.77 -5.15 20.86
C GLY A 145 1.07 -4.30 22.09
N ALA A 146 1.99 -3.35 21.98
CA ALA A 146 2.34 -2.45 23.08
C ALA A 146 1.23 -1.44 23.43
N SER A 147 0.31 -1.17 22.50
CA SER A 147 -0.89 -0.35 22.69
C SER A 147 -2.14 -1.20 22.54
N ALA A 148 -3.31 -0.69 22.97
CA ALA A 148 -4.56 -1.39 22.76
C ALA A 148 -4.90 -1.45 21.25
N TYR A 149 -5.40 -2.60 20.80
CA TYR A 149 -5.97 -2.72 19.45
C TYR A 149 -7.30 -1.96 19.37
N PRO A 150 -7.66 -1.31 18.23
CA PRO A 150 -8.91 -0.54 18.11
C PRO A 150 -10.15 -1.42 18.35
N GLY A 151 -11.03 -1.03 19.30
CA GLY A 151 -12.29 -1.72 19.57
C GLY A 151 -13.44 -1.38 18.63
N SER A 152 -13.26 -0.39 17.77
CA SER A 152 -14.16 -0.01 16.67
C SER A 152 -13.37 0.08 15.37
N TRP A 153 -14.08 0.04 14.22
CA TRP A 153 -13.41 0.19 12.92
C TRP A 153 -12.60 1.49 12.85
N GLN A 154 -11.30 1.36 12.72
CA GLN A 154 -10.34 2.46 12.56
C GLN A 154 -9.52 2.25 11.30
N GLU A 155 -9.33 3.32 10.54
CA GLU A 155 -8.49 3.28 9.36
C GLU A 155 -7.01 3.28 9.74
N PHE A 156 -6.26 2.36 9.12
CA PHE A 156 -4.81 2.37 9.10
C PHE A 156 -4.36 2.83 7.70
N THR A 157 -3.34 3.66 7.65
CA THR A 157 -2.72 4.12 6.41
C THR A 157 -1.21 3.96 6.44
N ALA A 158 -0.62 3.60 5.30
CA ALA A 158 0.82 3.57 5.11
C ALA A 158 1.20 4.17 3.76
N HIS A 159 2.33 4.86 3.73
CA HIS A 159 2.90 5.43 2.52
C HIS A 159 4.27 4.80 2.25
N LEU A 160 4.52 4.50 1.00
CA LEU A 160 5.74 3.84 0.57
C LEU A 160 6.19 4.42 -0.78
N MET A 161 7.45 4.83 -0.87
CA MET A 161 8.07 5.19 -2.15
C MET A 161 8.75 3.96 -2.73
N GLN A 162 8.24 3.46 -3.88
CA GLN A 162 8.73 2.26 -4.51
C GLN A 162 9.43 2.56 -5.83
N THR A 163 10.62 2.00 -5.96
CA THR A 163 11.34 1.92 -7.24
C THR A 163 11.13 0.56 -7.92
N ALA A 164 10.70 -0.46 -7.17
CA ALA A 164 10.35 -1.76 -7.73
C ALA A 164 9.06 -1.67 -8.55
N ALA A 165 9.06 -2.31 -9.72
CA ALA A 165 7.90 -2.33 -10.62
C ALA A 165 6.73 -3.13 -10.03
N THR A 166 7.00 -4.14 -9.19
CA THR A 166 6.00 -4.99 -8.55
C THR A 166 6.30 -5.22 -7.08
N GLY A 167 5.26 -5.60 -6.33
CA GLY A 167 5.39 -5.94 -4.91
C GLY A 167 4.10 -6.49 -4.32
N ARG A 168 4.18 -6.94 -3.07
CA ARG A 168 3.06 -7.47 -2.29
C ARG A 168 3.04 -6.86 -0.90
N PHE A 169 1.85 -6.70 -0.35
CA PHE A 169 1.64 -6.39 1.06
C PHE A 169 1.26 -7.66 1.81
N ALA A 170 1.57 -7.70 3.10
CA ALA A 170 1.17 -8.77 3.99
C ALA A 170 0.61 -8.22 5.30
N PHE A 171 -0.44 -8.87 5.77
CA PHE A 171 -1.06 -8.68 7.07
C PHE A 171 -0.68 -9.90 7.91
N ARG A 172 0.11 -9.67 8.95
CA ARG A 172 0.63 -10.72 9.81
C ARG A 172 0.03 -10.58 11.20
N TYR A 173 -0.87 -11.49 11.56
CA TYR A 173 -1.44 -11.57 12.90
C TYR A 173 -0.51 -12.40 13.77
N ILE A 174 -0.06 -11.82 14.89
CA ILE A 174 0.97 -12.42 15.77
C ILE A 174 0.61 -12.28 17.24
N GLY A 175 1.23 -13.09 18.08
CA GLY A 175 1.15 -12.98 19.54
C GLY A 175 1.04 -14.32 20.25
N ASP A 176 0.70 -14.28 21.54
CA ASP A 176 0.35 -15.44 22.32
C ASP A 176 -1.18 -15.67 22.19
N ALA A 177 -1.56 -16.88 21.75
CA ALA A 177 -2.96 -17.23 21.54
C ALA A 177 -3.80 -17.12 22.82
N SER A 178 -3.21 -17.31 24.00
CA SER A 178 -3.93 -17.27 25.29
C SER A 178 -4.40 -15.86 25.68
N VAL A 179 -3.82 -14.83 25.08
CA VAL A 179 -4.18 -13.41 25.30
C VAL A 179 -4.61 -12.70 24.02
N ALA A 180 -4.70 -13.41 22.92
CA ALA A 180 -5.26 -12.92 21.66
C ALA A 180 -6.78 -13.15 21.62
N ASN A 181 -7.49 -12.35 20.81
CA ASN A 181 -8.94 -12.45 20.69
C ASN A 181 -9.37 -12.66 19.23
N TYR A 182 -9.99 -11.66 18.63
CA TYR A 182 -10.56 -11.70 17.29
C TYR A 182 -10.37 -10.34 16.61
N ILE A 183 -9.74 -10.33 15.44
CA ILE A 183 -9.59 -9.12 14.64
C ILE A 183 -10.32 -9.22 13.31
N GLY A 184 -10.68 -8.08 12.73
CA GLY A 184 -11.20 -7.94 11.39
C GLY A 184 -10.40 -6.93 10.57
N ILE A 185 -10.33 -7.18 9.24
CA ILE A 185 -9.82 -6.25 8.23
C ILE A 185 -10.89 -6.07 7.17
N ASP A 186 -11.14 -4.82 6.76
CA ASP A 186 -12.13 -4.48 5.74
C ASP A 186 -11.68 -3.29 4.89
N ASN A 187 -12.31 -3.11 3.71
CA ASN A 187 -12.13 -1.98 2.80
C ASN A 187 -10.66 -1.66 2.48
N LEU A 188 -9.90 -2.69 2.12
CA LEU A 188 -8.51 -2.52 1.70
C LEU A 188 -8.44 -1.80 0.35
N THR A 189 -7.60 -0.79 0.28
CA THR A 189 -7.28 -0.06 -0.95
C THR A 189 -5.78 0.15 -1.06
N VAL A 190 -5.22 -0.13 -2.23
CA VAL A 190 -3.86 0.27 -2.60
C VAL A 190 -3.92 1.13 -3.84
N SER A 191 -3.34 2.31 -3.77
CA SER A 191 -3.23 3.22 -4.90
C SER A 191 -1.77 3.64 -5.14
N VAL A 192 -1.46 3.95 -6.39
CA VAL A 192 -0.14 4.38 -6.83
C VAL A 192 -0.25 5.70 -7.56
N THR A 193 0.55 6.66 -7.16
CA THR A 193 0.73 7.91 -7.89
C THR A 193 2.05 7.83 -8.64
N ALA A 194 1.98 7.83 -9.98
CA ALA A 194 3.16 7.82 -10.81
C ALA A 194 4.05 9.03 -10.46
N VAL A 195 5.35 8.83 -10.36
CA VAL A 195 6.27 9.96 -10.26
C VAL A 195 6.30 10.62 -11.66
N PRO A 196 5.91 11.90 -11.78
CA PRO A 196 6.05 12.59 -13.07
C PRO A 196 7.49 12.46 -13.54
N GLU A 197 7.68 12.04 -14.80
CA GLU A 197 9.01 12.07 -15.38
C GLU A 197 9.57 13.49 -15.22
N PRO A 198 10.79 13.66 -14.71
CA PRO A 198 11.40 14.98 -14.66
C PRO A 198 11.25 15.60 -16.03
N ALA A 199 11.07 16.92 -16.09
CA ALA A 199 10.96 17.67 -17.36
C ALA A 199 12.25 17.53 -18.25
N ALA A 200 12.93 16.38 -18.14
CA ALA A 200 14.11 16.02 -18.91
C ALA A 200 13.86 16.13 -20.41
N TRP A 201 12.69 15.72 -20.88
CA TRP A 201 12.29 15.90 -22.29
C TRP A 201 12.15 17.37 -22.66
N LEU A 202 11.62 18.20 -21.74
CA LEU A 202 11.53 19.64 -21.93
C LEU A 202 12.94 20.28 -21.93
N MET A 203 13.79 19.87 -21.01
CA MET A 203 15.19 20.34 -20.93
C MET A 203 15.99 19.89 -22.17
N LEU A 204 15.77 18.67 -22.65
CA LEU A 204 16.37 18.18 -23.89
C LEU A 204 15.87 18.98 -25.08
N ALA A 205 14.58 19.23 -25.22
CA ALA A 205 14.00 20.03 -26.29
C ALA A 205 14.52 21.48 -26.26
N LEU A 206 14.62 22.10 -25.08
CA LEU A 206 15.19 23.43 -24.89
C LEU A 206 16.69 23.46 -25.25
N GLY A 207 17.46 22.43 -24.85
CA GLY A 207 18.87 22.28 -25.21
C GLY A 207 19.08 22.15 -26.72
N LEU A 208 18.27 21.31 -27.39
CA LEU A 208 18.31 21.15 -28.84
C LEU A 208 17.90 22.44 -29.58
N ALA A 209 16.92 23.18 -29.08
CA ALA A 209 16.48 24.45 -29.65
C ALA A 209 17.56 25.57 -29.48
N ALA A 210 18.38 25.51 -28.45
CA ALA A 210 19.46 26.46 -28.22
C ALA A 210 20.69 26.26 -29.12
N LEU A 211 20.94 25.04 -29.62
CA LEU A 211 22.12 24.71 -30.47
C LEU A 211 22.24 25.55 -31.73
N PRO A 212 21.18 25.78 -32.56
CA PRO A 212 21.29 26.63 -33.75
C PRO A 212 21.53 28.08 -33.39
N LEU A 213 21.11 28.55 -32.23
CA LEU A 213 21.35 29.93 -31.78
C LEU A 213 22.80 30.15 -31.41
N LEU A 214 23.45 29.17 -30.75
CA LEU A 214 24.87 29.19 -30.43
C LEU A 214 25.76 29.16 -31.71
N ARG A 215 25.38 28.33 -32.71
CA ARG A 215 26.10 28.27 -34.00
C ARG A 215 26.04 29.59 -34.76
N ARG A 216 24.89 30.28 -34.76
CA ARG A 216 24.76 31.61 -35.40
C ARG A 216 25.61 32.68 -34.70
N ALA A 217 25.73 32.61 -33.38
CA ALA A 217 26.54 33.57 -32.63
C ALA A 217 28.05 33.40 -32.89
N GLN A 218 28.50 32.17 -33.19
CA GLN A 218 29.90 31.89 -33.57
C GLN A 218 30.25 32.27 -35.02
N SER A 219 29.26 32.19 -35.94
CA SER A 219 29.47 32.54 -37.37
C SER A 219 29.53 34.06 -37.64
N ASN A 220 29.14 34.88 -36.66
CA ASN A 220 29.13 36.33 -36.75
C ASN A 220 30.35 37.00 -36.08
N ARG A 221 31.33 36.22 -35.69
CA ARG A 221 32.65 36.67 -35.21
C ARG A 221 33.70 36.34 -36.23
#